data_400e753de3e56b77904fb64d3557e988
#
_entry.id   400e753de3e56b77904fb64d3557e988
#
_cell.length_a   1.000
_cell.length_b   1.000
_cell.length_c   1.000
_cell.angle_alpha   90.00
_cell.angle_beta   90.00
_cell.angle_gamma   90.00
#
_symmetry.space_group_name_H-M   'P 1'
#
loop_
_entity.id
_entity.type
_entity.pdbx_description
1 polymer ?
#
loop_
_entity_poly.entity_id
_entity_poly.type
_entity_poly.pdbx_seq_one_letter_code
_entity_poly.pdbx_strand_id
1 'polypeptide(L)'
;MPRHEEDTTPRIVVGVDGSPHADKALAWAVRQARLTDARLEVALAVEVPRTLYEAVRFAPFEGAAKVLDAGIDRAVGPDGGVTVVPRVLARDPASALLDLAEGADLLVVGSRGLGTFEGALLGSVSRRCAQHAPCPVVVIRSDEPEDRKGTAPAREA
;
A
#
# COMPACT_ATOMS: atom_id res chain seq x y z
N MET A 1 -18.02 12.55 -33.41
CA MET A 1 -17.36 11.68 -32.44
C MET A 1 -17.49 12.35 -31.09
N PRO A 2 -18.24 11.80 -30.15
CA PRO A 2 -18.17 12.31 -28.79
C PRO A 2 -16.74 12.06 -28.31
N ARG A 3 -16.04 13.12 -27.94
CA ARG A 3 -14.81 13.00 -27.18
C ARG A 3 -15.22 12.35 -25.86
N HIS A 4 -14.67 11.18 -25.56
CA HIS A 4 -14.68 10.70 -24.20
C HIS A 4 -14.12 11.84 -23.36
N GLU A 5 -14.91 12.42 -22.48
CA GLU A 5 -14.39 13.23 -21.40
C GLU A 5 -13.41 12.32 -20.70
N GLU A 6 -12.12 12.56 -20.90
CA GLU A 6 -11.09 11.89 -20.12
C GLU A 6 -11.43 12.22 -18.68
N ASP A 7 -11.66 11.19 -17.89
CA ASP A 7 -11.88 11.33 -16.45
C ASP A 7 -10.60 11.98 -15.88
N THR A 8 -10.65 13.31 -15.75
CA THR A 8 -9.52 14.12 -15.28
C THR A 8 -9.37 14.07 -13.76
N THR A 9 -10.18 13.26 -13.09
CA THR A 9 -10.09 13.07 -11.65
C THR A 9 -8.72 12.51 -11.28
N PRO A 10 -7.96 13.18 -10.41
CA PRO A 10 -6.67 12.65 -9.96
C PRO A 10 -6.82 11.26 -9.36
N ARG A 11 -5.84 10.40 -9.57
CA ARG A 11 -5.87 9.02 -9.12
C ARG A 11 -4.65 8.69 -8.26
N ILE A 12 -4.92 8.25 -7.05
CA ILE A 12 -3.90 7.78 -6.10
C ILE A 12 -4.03 6.27 -5.95
N VAL A 13 -2.92 5.56 -6.02
CA VAL A 13 -2.84 4.13 -5.73
C VAL A 13 -2.10 3.95 -4.41
N VAL A 14 -2.62 3.11 -3.52
CA VAL A 14 -1.95 2.73 -2.28
C VAL A 14 -1.89 1.21 -2.14
N GLY A 15 -0.71 0.69 -1.85
CA GLY A 15 -0.49 -0.73 -1.58
C GLY A 15 -0.64 -1.04 -0.09
N VAL A 16 -1.41 -2.07 0.23
CA VAL A 16 -1.61 -2.57 1.60
C VAL A 16 -1.37 -4.08 1.66
N ASP A 17 -0.96 -4.57 2.82
CA ASP A 17 -0.72 -5.99 3.08
C ASP A 17 -1.30 -6.45 4.44
N GLY A 18 -2.07 -5.60 5.11
CA GLY A 18 -2.62 -5.86 6.44
C GLY A 18 -1.66 -5.57 7.59
N SER A 19 -0.43 -5.12 7.31
CA SER A 19 0.52 -4.72 8.34
C SER A 19 0.18 -3.35 8.95
N PRO A 20 0.64 -3.05 10.19
CA PRO A 20 0.48 -1.71 10.78
C PRO A 20 1.14 -0.59 9.97
N HIS A 21 2.22 -0.89 9.25
CA HIS A 21 2.89 0.05 8.36
C HIS A 21 2.02 0.41 7.15
N ALA A 22 1.33 -0.59 6.60
CA ALA A 22 0.38 -0.38 5.51
C ALA A 22 -0.84 0.43 5.98
N ASP A 23 -1.31 0.23 7.20
CA ASP A 23 -2.41 1.01 7.76
C ASP A 23 -2.06 2.52 7.86
N LYS A 24 -0.82 2.85 8.22
CA LYS A 24 -0.33 4.24 8.21
C LYS A 24 -0.26 4.82 6.80
N ALA A 25 0.20 4.04 5.84
CA ALA A 25 0.24 4.44 4.43
C ALA A 25 -1.17 4.70 3.89
N LEU A 26 -2.13 3.82 4.20
CA LEU A 26 -3.52 3.97 3.81
C LEU A 26 -4.16 5.22 4.43
N ALA A 27 -3.95 5.46 5.72
CA ALA A 27 -4.46 6.65 6.40
C ALA A 27 -3.90 7.94 5.79
N TRP A 28 -2.62 7.96 5.43
CA TRP A 28 -2.01 9.09 4.75
C TRP A 28 -2.62 9.29 3.35
N ALA A 29 -2.77 8.21 2.58
CA ALA A 29 -3.35 8.26 1.24
C ALA A 29 -4.80 8.77 1.24
N VAL A 30 -5.61 8.36 2.22
CA VAL A 30 -6.98 8.88 2.40
C VAL A 30 -6.98 10.38 2.65
N ARG A 31 -6.10 10.88 3.52
CA ARG A 31 -5.99 12.34 3.74
C ARG A 31 -5.58 13.07 2.48
N GLN A 32 -4.60 12.53 1.75
CA GLN A 32 -4.14 13.13 0.50
C GLN A 32 -5.23 13.14 -0.56
N ALA A 33 -5.98 12.05 -0.70
CA ALA A 33 -7.09 11.95 -1.64
C ALA A 33 -8.19 12.98 -1.33
N ARG A 34 -8.51 13.21 -0.05
CA ARG A 34 -9.45 14.26 0.36
C ARG A 34 -8.96 15.67 0.00
N LEU A 35 -7.67 15.93 0.17
CA LEU A 35 -7.08 17.25 -0.12
C LEU A 35 -7.02 17.56 -1.61
N THR A 36 -6.97 16.55 -2.46
CA THR A 36 -6.79 16.69 -3.91
C THR A 36 -8.01 16.29 -4.73
N ASP A 37 -9.11 15.93 -4.07
CA ASP A 37 -10.30 15.35 -4.70
C ASP A 37 -9.98 14.15 -5.60
N ALA A 38 -8.97 13.37 -5.21
CA ALA A 38 -8.52 12.21 -5.96
C ALA A 38 -9.38 10.98 -5.66
N ARG A 39 -9.53 10.11 -6.67
CA ARG A 39 -9.99 8.74 -6.48
C ARG A 39 -8.84 7.91 -5.88
N LEU A 40 -9.13 7.15 -4.85
CA LEU A 40 -8.16 6.29 -4.16
C LEU A 40 -8.37 4.83 -4.53
N GLU A 41 -7.41 4.21 -5.20
CA GLU A 41 -7.37 2.76 -5.42
C GLU A 41 -6.53 2.11 -4.32
N VAL A 42 -7.14 1.24 -3.53
CA VAL A 42 -6.48 0.51 -2.44
C VAL A 42 -6.24 -0.92 -2.89
N ALA A 43 -4.98 -1.30 -3.04
CA ALA A 43 -4.57 -2.57 -3.62
C ALA A 43 -3.95 -3.50 -2.58
N LEU A 44 -4.49 -4.70 -2.47
CA LEU A 44 -3.94 -5.81 -1.71
C LEU A 44 -3.61 -6.93 -2.68
N ALA A 45 -2.32 -7.27 -2.80
CA ALA A 45 -1.86 -8.36 -3.63
C ALA A 45 -1.69 -9.64 -2.82
N VAL A 46 -2.17 -10.74 -3.37
CA VAL A 46 -2.05 -12.09 -2.79
C VAL A 46 -1.23 -12.94 -3.72
N GLU A 47 -0.07 -13.38 -3.28
CA GLU A 47 0.71 -14.38 -4.01
C GLU A 47 0.11 -15.76 -3.76
N VAL A 48 -0.40 -16.38 -4.81
CA VAL A 48 -0.88 -17.77 -4.77
C VAL A 48 0.17 -18.64 -5.47
N PRO A 49 0.78 -19.61 -4.78
CA PRO A 49 1.68 -20.58 -5.43
C PRO A 49 0.97 -21.27 -6.59
N ARG A 50 1.63 -21.38 -7.74
CA ARG A 50 1.05 -21.98 -8.95
C ARG A 50 0.48 -23.39 -8.71
N THR A 51 1.08 -24.16 -7.82
CA THR A 51 0.65 -25.50 -7.43
C THR A 51 -0.66 -25.55 -6.64
N LEU A 52 -1.07 -24.43 -6.04
CA LEU A 52 -2.29 -24.32 -5.24
C LEU A 52 -3.41 -23.57 -5.96
N TYR A 53 -3.14 -23.04 -7.15
CA TYR A 53 -4.09 -22.19 -7.88
C TYR A 53 -5.41 -22.88 -8.21
N GLU A 54 -5.38 -24.18 -8.50
CA GLU A 54 -6.59 -24.96 -8.80
C GLU A 54 -7.33 -25.43 -7.54
N ALA A 55 -6.61 -25.67 -6.46
CA ALA A 55 -7.18 -26.17 -5.20
C ALA A 55 -7.78 -25.10 -4.30
N VAL A 56 -7.37 -23.82 -4.47
CA VAL A 56 -7.68 -22.72 -3.54
C VAL A 56 -8.27 -21.52 -4.27
N ARG A 57 -9.17 -21.75 -5.21
CA ARG A 57 -9.70 -20.71 -6.11
C ARG A 57 -10.38 -19.52 -5.41
N PHE A 58 -10.87 -19.67 -4.19
CA PHE A 58 -11.70 -18.63 -3.54
C PHE A 58 -11.29 -18.24 -2.13
N ALA A 59 -10.81 -19.15 -1.30
CA ALA A 59 -10.55 -18.88 0.11
C ALA A 59 -9.52 -17.76 0.41
N PRO A 60 -8.38 -17.65 -0.28
CA PRO A 60 -7.43 -16.56 -0.04
C PRO A 60 -7.98 -15.19 -0.39
N PHE A 61 -8.84 -15.11 -1.39
CA PHE A 61 -9.43 -13.85 -1.84
C PHE A 61 -10.51 -13.32 -0.89
N GLU A 62 -11.32 -14.19 -0.30
CA GLU A 62 -12.32 -13.79 0.70
C GLU A 62 -11.64 -13.24 1.95
N GLY A 63 -10.58 -13.88 2.43
CA GLY A 63 -9.79 -13.39 3.55
C GLY A 63 -9.12 -12.05 3.23
N ALA A 64 -8.52 -11.93 2.06
CA ALA A 64 -7.89 -10.70 1.60
C ALA A 64 -8.90 -9.55 1.44
N ALA A 65 -10.07 -9.82 0.88
CA ALA A 65 -11.13 -8.82 0.74
C ALA A 65 -11.59 -8.31 2.11
N LYS A 66 -11.77 -9.17 3.09
CA LYS A 66 -12.14 -8.77 4.46
C LYS A 66 -11.07 -7.90 5.13
N VAL A 67 -9.80 -8.26 4.96
CA VAL A 67 -8.67 -7.46 5.48
C VAL A 67 -8.64 -6.08 4.81
N LEU A 68 -8.84 -6.06 3.51
CA LEU A 68 -8.87 -4.82 2.73
C LEU A 68 -10.03 -3.92 3.15
N ASP A 69 -11.25 -4.44 3.22
CA ASP A 69 -12.44 -3.69 3.61
C ASP A 69 -12.32 -3.13 5.03
N ALA A 70 -11.86 -3.95 5.98
CA ALA A 70 -11.64 -3.51 7.35
C ALA A 70 -10.57 -2.41 7.45
N GLY A 71 -9.51 -2.49 6.66
CA GLY A 71 -8.47 -1.46 6.59
C GLY A 71 -9.02 -0.14 6.02
N ILE A 72 -9.79 -0.23 4.95
CA ILE A 72 -10.44 0.94 4.33
C ILE A 72 -11.42 1.59 5.32
N ASP A 73 -12.27 0.82 5.95
CA ASP A 73 -13.24 1.35 6.93
C ASP A 73 -12.57 2.09 8.08
N ARG A 74 -11.47 1.54 8.62
CA ARG A 74 -10.68 2.22 9.66
C ARG A 74 -10.06 3.52 9.17
N ALA A 75 -9.51 3.52 7.96
CA ALA A 75 -8.79 4.67 7.41
C ALA A 75 -9.72 5.81 6.97
N VAL A 76 -10.87 5.47 6.38
CA VAL A 76 -11.87 6.44 5.92
C VAL A 76 -12.66 6.99 7.09
N GLY A 77 -13.04 6.12 8.03
CA GLY A 77 -13.87 6.51 9.17
C GLY A 77 -15.27 6.95 8.77
N PRO A 78 -16.05 7.49 9.74
CA PRO A 78 -17.45 7.87 9.52
C PRO A 78 -17.61 9.12 8.63
N ASP A 79 -16.58 9.95 8.50
CA ASP A 79 -16.65 11.21 7.76
C ASP A 79 -16.69 11.00 6.23
N GLY A 80 -16.28 9.85 5.73
CA GLY A 80 -16.27 9.57 4.30
C GLY A 80 -15.42 10.55 3.49
N GLY A 81 -15.98 11.11 2.43
CA GLY A 81 -15.40 12.23 1.67
C GLY A 81 -14.26 11.81 0.71
N VAL A 82 -14.16 10.54 0.39
CA VAL A 82 -13.22 10.02 -0.60
C VAL A 82 -13.86 8.87 -1.40
N THR A 83 -13.65 8.86 -2.69
CA THR A 83 -14.04 7.74 -3.54
C THR A 83 -12.97 6.66 -3.49
N VAL A 84 -13.30 5.52 -2.90
CA VAL A 84 -12.37 4.40 -2.75
C VAL A 84 -12.74 3.25 -3.67
N VAL A 85 -11.75 2.71 -4.37
CA VAL A 85 -11.85 1.52 -5.22
C VAL A 85 -10.96 0.43 -4.64
N PRO A 86 -11.52 -0.60 -4.00
CA PRO A 86 -10.73 -1.72 -3.51
C PRO A 86 -10.28 -2.64 -4.65
N ARG A 87 -9.05 -3.14 -4.57
CA ARG A 87 -8.46 -4.08 -5.53
C ARG A 87 -7.78 -5.22 -4.80
N VAL A 88 -8.26 -6.45 -4.99
CA VAL A 88 -7.55 -7.67 -4.58
C VAL A 88 -6.95 -8.31 -5.83
N LEU A 89 -5.65 -8.50 -5.85
CA LEU A 89 -4.91 -8.94 -7.02
C LEU A 89 -4.11 -10.22 -6.72
N ALA A 90 -4.24 -11.24 -7.58
CA ALA A 90 -3.52 -12.51 -7.48
C ALA A 90 -2.18 -12.40 -8.21
N ARG A 91 -1.26 -11.63 -7.66
CA ARG A 91 0.05 -11.35 -8.28
C ARG A 91 1.11 -11.02 -7.24
N ASP A 92 2.37 -11.03 -7.68
CA ASP A 92 3.47 -10.40 -6.96
C ASP A 92 3.14 -8.93 -6.62
N PRO A 93 3.24 -8.51 -5.35
CA PRO A 93 2.78 -7.20 -4.89
C PRO A 93 3.42 -6.04 -5.64
N ALA A 94 4.72 -6.07 -5.84
CA ALA A 94 5.41 -4.97 -6.52
C ALA A 94 4.97 -4.86 -7.99
N SER A 95 4.86 -5.96 -8.69
CA SER A 95 4.39 -5.98 -10.10
C SER A 95 2.95 -5.49 -10.21
N ALA A 96 2.07 -5.89 -9.28
CA ALA A 96 0.69 -5.43 -9.25
C ALA A 96 0.58 -3.92 -9.04
N LEU A 97 1.37 -3.38 -8.11
CA LEU A 97 1.37 -1.94 -7.82
C LEU A 97 1.96 -1.12 -8.96
N LEU A 98 3.02 -1.61 -9.60
CA LEU A 98 3.62 -0.93 -10.75
C LEU A 98 2.65 -0.86 -11.93
N ASP A 99 1.92 -1.92 -12.22
CA ASP A 99 0.90 -1.92 -13.28
C ASP A 99 -0.26 -0.97 -12.95
N LEU A 100 -0.74 -0.96 -11.70
CA LEU A 100 -1.79 -0.03 -11.27
C LEU A 100 -1.32 1.43 -11.28
N ALA A 101 -0.04 1.67 -11.08
CA ALA A 101 0.53 3.01 -11.10
C ALA A 101 0.61 3.65 -12.50
N GLU A 102 0.39 2.84 -13.55
CA GLU A 102 0.30 3.38 -14.91
C GLU A 102 -0.83 4.41 -15.01
N GLY A 103 -0.47 5.64 -15.36
CA GLY A 103 -1.41 6.76 -15.44
C GLY A 103 -1.95 7.25 -14.08
N ALA A 104 -1.41 6.80 -12.96
CA ALA A 104 -1.71 7.37 -11.66
C ALA A 104 -0.93 8.66 -11.42
N ASP A 105 -1.48 9.54 -10.59
CA ASP A 105 -0.80 10.77 -10.18
C ASP A 105 0.14 10.53 -9.00
N LEU A 106 -0.10 9.46 -8.24
CA LEU A 106 0.68 9.11 -7.06
C LEU A 106 0.55 7.63 -6.71
N LEU A 107 1.67 7.02 -6.34
CA LEU A 107 1.72 5.71 -5.69
C LEU A 107 2.18 5.86 -4.24
N VAL A 108 1.44 5.29 -3.30
CA VAL A 108 1.75 5.32 -1.86
C VAL A 108 2.03 3.91 -1.37
N VAL A 109 3.12 3.73 -0.64
CA VAL A 109 3.49 2.46 -0.02
C VAL A 109 4.02 2.70 1.38
N GLY A 110 3.89 1.70 2.26
CA GLY A 110 4.61 1.70 3.53
C GLY A 110 6.08 1.40 3.31
N SER A 111 6.95 1.88 4.20
CA SER A 111 8.39 1.61 4.10
C SER A 111 8.74 0.14 4.31
N ARG A 112 7.88 -0.58 5.05
CA ARG A 112 8.01 -2.01 5.38
C ARG A 112 6.65 -2.68 5.22
N GLY A 113 6.67 -4.01 5.09
CA GLY A 113 5.47 -4.85 5.09
C GLY A 113 5.70 -6.10 5.92
N LEU A 114 4.82 -7.09 5.75
CA LEU A 114 4.98 -8.41 6.35
C LEU A 114 6.28 -9.05 5.84
N GLY A 115 7.12 -9.58 6.72
CA GLY A 115 8.34 -10.30 6.37
C GLY A 115 9.57 -9.43 6.06
N THR A 116 9.54 -8.14 6.37
CA THR A 116 10.72 -7.28 6.25
C THR A 116 11.70 -7.55 7.38
N PHE A 117 12.98 -7.70 7.03
CA PHE A 117 14.06 -7.90 8.01
C PHE A 117 14.26 -6.67 8.90
N GLU A 118 14.55 -6.90 10.17
CA GLU A 118 14.97 -5.84 11.09
C GLU A 118 16.20 -5.13 10.54
N GLY A 119 16.20 -3.79 10.60
CA GLY A 119 17.29 -2.95 10.10
C GLY A 119 17.25 -2.57 8.63
N ALA A 120 16.34 -3.13 7.82
CA ALA A 120 16.14 -2.67 6.45
C ALA A 120 15.42 -1.31 6.44
N LEU A 121 15.97 -0.34 5.69
CA LEU A 121 15.35 0.98 5.53
C LEU A 121 14.05 0.89 4.72
N LEU A 122 14.03 0.05 3.69
CA LEU A 122 12.88 -0.20 2.82
C LEU A 122 12.66 -1.69 2.63
N GLY A 123 11.40 -2.11 2.58
CA GLY A 123 11.01 -3.44 2.16
C GLY A 123 11.24 -3.68 0.67
N SER A 124 11.11 -4.93 0.23
CA SER A 124 11.30 -5.30 -1.18
C SER A 124 10.30 -4.62 -2.11
N VAL A 125 9.04 -4.54 -1.70
CA VAL A 125 7.98 -3.91 -2.49
C VAL A 125 8.20 -2.41 -2.59
N SER A 126 8.41 -1.73 -1.48
CA SER A 126 8.64 -0.27 -1.47
C SER A 126 9.88 0.12 -2.26
N ARG A 127 10.96 -0.67 -2.20
CA ARG A 127 12.16 -0.46 -2.98
C ARG A 127 11.90 -0.58 -4.49
N ARG A 128 11.24 -1.64 -4.92
CA ARG A 128 10.91 -1.84 -6.34
C ARG A 128 9.97 -0.75 -6.86
N CYS A 129 8.97 -0.36 -6.08
CA CYS A 129 8.09 0.74 -6.43
C CYS A 129 8.86 2.06 -6.57
N ALA A 130 9.73 2.39 -5.62
CA ALA A 130 10.54 3.61 -5.68
C ALA A 130 11.49 3.66 -6.89
N GLN A 131 11.99 2.51 -7.32
CA GLN A 131 12.92 2.42 -8.46
C GLN A 131 12.23 2.41 -9.82
N HIS A 132 11.01 1.87 -9.93
CA HIS A 132 10.40 1.52 -11.22
C HIS A 132 9.01 2.10 -11.46
N ALA A 133 8.41 2.79 -10.51
CA ALA A 133 7.08 3.35 -10.71
C ALA A 133 7.04 4.40 -11.84
N PRO A 134 5.99 4.38 -12.67
CA PRO A 134 5.81 5.36 -13.76
C PRO A 134 5.27 6.71 -13.26
N CYS A 135 5.09 6.89 -11.96
CA CYS A 135 4.57 8.10 -11.32
C CYS A 135 5.37 8.41 -10.04
N PRO A 136 5.17 9.57 -9.41
CA PRO A 136 5.72 9.88 -8.10
C PRO A 136 5.34 8.82 -7.05
N VAL A 137 6.27 8.50 -6.17
CA VAL A 137 6.09 7.51 -5.09
C VAL A 137 6.30 8.18 -3.74
N VAL A 138 5.33 7.99 -2.86
CA VAL A 138 5.45 8.38 -1.45
C VAL A 138 5.63 7.12 -0.61
N VAL A 139 6.68 7.10 0.17
CA VAL A 139 6.98 6.01 1.11
C VAL A 139 6.69 6.49 2.52
N ILE A 140 5.72 5.87 3.18
CA ILE A 140 5.34 6.21 4.54
C ILE A 140 6.15 5.37 5.51
N ARG A 141 6.95 6.05 6.32
CA ARG A 141 7.74 5.42 7.37
C ARG A 141 6.89 5.21 8.61
N SER A 142 7.15 4.11 9.30
CA SER A 142 6.59 3.91 10.64
C SER A 142 7.45 4.63 11.65
N ASP A 143 6.80 5.35 12.58
CA ASP A 143 7.44 5.99 13.72
C ASP A 143 7.66 5.02 14.88
N GLU A 144 7.90 3.75 14.63
CA GLU A 144 8.37 2.90 15.70
C GLU A 144 9.75 3.40 16.09
N PRO A 145 9.95 3.75 17.38
CA PRO A 145 11.29 4.07 17.85
C PRO A 145 12.14 2.83 17.57
N GLU A 146 13.17 2.98 16.74
CA GLU A 146 14.27 2.05 16.76
C GLU A 146 14.66 1.93 18.24
N ASP A 147 14.49 0.75 18.81
CA ASP A 147 15.07 0.43 20.09
C ASP A 147 16.55 0.79 19.97
N ARG A 148 16.90 1.97 20.43
CA ARG A 148 18.28 2.35 20.67
C ARG A 148 18.75 1.49 21.81
N LYS A 149 18.89 0.19 21.57
CA LYS A 149 19.63 -0.68 22.44
C LYS A 149 21.07 -0.22 22.40
N GLY A 150 21.33 0.68 23.37
CA GLY A 150 22.53 0.70 24.13
C GLY A 150 23.84 0.71 23.35
N THR A 151 24.35 1.87 23.10
CA THR A 151 25.75 2.05 23.41
C THR A 151 25.80 2.95 24.62
N ALA A 152 25.77 2.34 25.79
CA ALA A 152 26.20 3.02 26.97
C ALA A 152 27.69 3.38 26.78
N PRO A 153 28.10 4.65 26.95
CA PRO A 153 29.50 4.94 26.94
C PRO A 153 30.16 4.25 28.14
N ALA A 154 31.16 3.46 27.86
CA ALA A 154 32.04 2.95 28.89
C ALA A 154 32.57 4.17 29.69
N ARG A 155 32.19 4.23 30.95
CA ARG A 155 32.87 5.13 31.89
C ARG A 155 34.21 4.52 32.18
N GLU A 156 35.25 5.06 31.60
CA GLU A 156 36.59 4.91 32.14
C GLU A 156 36.63 5.60 33.48
N ALA A 157 36.97 4.81 34.48
CA ALA A 157 37.32 5.29 35.82
C ALA A 157 38.75 5.77 35.79
#